data_20e0b2a2ab06765e052095a938ac10c2
#
_entry.id   20e0b2a2ab06765e052095a938ac10c2
#
_cell.length_a   1.000
_cell.length_b   1.000
_cell.length_c   1.000
_cell.angle_alpha   90.00
_cell.angle_beta   90.00
_cell.angle_gamma   90.00
#
_symmetry.space_group_name_H-M   'P 1'
#
loop_
_entity.id
_entity.type
_entity.pdbx_description
1 polymer ?
#
loop_
_entity_poly.entity_id
_entity_poly.type
_entity_poly.pdbx_seq_one_letter_code
_entity_poly.pdbx_strand_id
1 'polypeptide(L)'
;KGRGVLCIYCLIGKSESALNKVLQLLEEYGALEYTIVVAATAAMPPGQQYLAPYSACSIGEHFMNKGGHVLVGFDDFTRHAWIYRELSLLLERSPGREAYPGDIFYLHSQMIERAAYLLEEQSGGSMTFLPIVETLQGDVTGYIPTNLISMTDGQVYLSTALFSEGFKPAIDLGLSISRIGSKVQWPAIKELSGMLRLEYLQYRELEKLARVKSAGGEEIEKRLRKGRIVTELIKQDKNRPVPLEEQVVLFYFFRQGKLDPLSLEEAKKFKATLAERVLKEKPDLLKAIREKKTLTPEIKEELDRLIQIASDKGWLQEKGGA
;
A
#
# COMPACT_ATOMS: atom_id res chain seq x y z
N LYS A 1 -2.09 -15.64 0.09
CA LYS A 1 -2.32 -17.08 0.23
C LYS A 1 -1.00 -17.78 0.47
N GLY A 2 -0.94 -18.72 1.43
CA GLY A 2 0.25 -19.53 1.69
C GLY A 2 1.42 -18.84 2.42
N ARG A 3 1.25 -17.65 2.96
CA ARG A 3 2.30 -16.92 3.70
C ARG A 3 2.20 -17.06 5.23
N GLY A 4 1.27 -17.86 5.76
CA GLY A 4 1.09 -18.04 7.19
C GLY A 4 0.53 -16.84 7.94
N VAL A 5 -0.07 -15.87 7.24
CA VAL A 5 -0.69 -14.69 7.85
C VAL A 5 -2.20 -14.87 7.88
N LEU A 6 -2.80 -14.75 9.06
CA LEU A 6 -4.24 -14.65 9.24
C LEU A 6 -4.68 -13.20 9.04
N CYS A 7 -5.70 -12.97 8.24
CA CYS A 7 -6.30 -11.65 8.06
C CYS A 7 -7.57 -11.51 8.89
N ILE A 8 -7.80 -10.36 9.47
CA ILE A 8 -9.06 -9.97 10.09
C ILE A 8 -9.55 -8.69 9.43
N TYR A 9 -10.75 -8.73 8.87
CA TYR A 9 -11.40 -7.56 8.32
C TYR A 9 -12.52 -7.12 9.25
N CYS A 10 -12.33 -5.97 9.89
CA CYS A 10 -13.30 -5.40 10.83
C CYS A 10 -14.08 -4.28 10.17
N LEU A 11 -15.34 -4.54 9.81
CA LEU A 11 -16.26 -3.55 9.23
C LEU A 11 -17.06 -2.88 10.31
N ILE A 12 -17.03 -1.55 10.36
CA ILE A 12 -17.66 -0.73 11.40
C ILE A 12 -18.59 0.29 10.77
N GLY A 13 -19.90 0.18 11.06
CA GLY A 13 -20.89 1.17 10.66
C GLY A 13 -21.09 1.37 9.16
N LYS A 14 -20.63 0.47 8.32
CA LYS A 14 -20.86 0.49 6.87
C LYS A 14 -22.17 -0.20 6.53
N SER A 15 -22.67 -0.01 5.31
CA SER A 15 -23.88 -0.67 4.83
C SER A 15 -23.68 -2.19 4.63
N GLU A 16 -24.76 -2.95 4.71
CA GLU A 16 -24.76 -4.39 4.38
C GLU A 16 -24.31 -4.64 2.94
N SER A 17 -24.67 -3.75 2.01
CA SER A 17 -24.18 -3.83 0.62
C SER A 17 -22.64 -3.71 0.52
N ALA A 18 -22.03 -2.90 1.37
CA ALA A 18 -20.57 -2.81 1.43
C ALA A 18 -19.96 -4.11 1.98
N LEU A 19 -20.54 -4.69 3.02
CA LEU A 19 -20.15 -5.98 3.56
C LEU A 19 -20.22 -7.08 2.52
N ASN A 20 -21.35 -7.19 1.83
CA ASN A 20 -21.58 -8.23 0.81
C ASN A 20 -20.56 -8.12 -0.35
N LYS A 21 -20.21 -6.90 -0.78
CA LYS A 21 -19.16 -6.70 -1.79
C LYS A 21 -17.79 -7.19 -1.34
N VAL A 22 -17.44 -6.96 -0.06
CA VAL A 22 -16.18 -7.45 0.49
C VAL A 22 -16.19 -8.98 0.58
N LEU A 23 -17.27 -9.59 1.08
CA LEU A 23 -17.40 -11.04 1.18
C LEU A 23 -17.30 -11.70 -0.20
N GLN A 24 -18.02 -11.18 -1.19
CA GLN A 24 -17.94 -11.67 -2.57
C GLN A 24 -16.52 -11.58 -3.13
N LEU A 25 -15.80 -10.47 -2.88
CA LEU A 25 -14.42 -10.30 -3.32
C LEU A 25 -13.48 -11.32 -2.64
N LEU A 26 -13.62 -11.50 -1.33
CA LEU A 26 -12.82 -12.46 -0.57
C LEU A 26 -13.05 -13.90 -1.03
N GLU A 27 -14.29 -14.24 -1.37
CA GLU A 27 -14.68 -15.54 -1.91
C GLU A 27 -14.09 -15.75 -3.31
N GLU A 28 -14.27 -14.79 -4.22
CA GLU A 28 -13.75 -14.83 -5.60
C GLU A 28 -12.24 -15.10 -5.65
N TYR A 29 -11.46 -14.49 -4.72
CA TYR A 29 -10.02 -14.68 -4.65
C TYR A 29 -9.59 -15.82 -3.71
N GLY A 30 -10.54 -16.60 -3.14
CA GLY A 30 -10.27 -17.67 -2.19
C GLY A 30 -9.58 -17.16 -0.92
N ALA A 31 -9.85 -15.91 -0.52
CA ALA A 31 -9.24 -15.29 0.64
C ALA A 31 -10.00 -15.57 1.94
N LEU A 32 -11.23 -16.06 1.89
CA LEU A 32 -11.99 -16.50 3.07
C LEU A 32 -11.31 -17.65 3.83
N GLU A 33 -10.45 -18.43 3.16
CA GLU A 33 -9.69 -19.53 3.80
C GLU A 33 -8.77 -19.05 4.94
N TYR A 34 -8.33 -17.78 4.88
CA TYR A 34 -7.40 -17.19 5.86
C TYR A 34 -7.86 -15.81 6.35
N THR A 35 -9.14 -15.47 6.16
CA THR A 35 -9.71 -14.19 6.61
C THR A 35 -10.91 -14.41 7.51
N ILE A 36 -10.87 -13.80 8.69
CA ILE A 36 -12.00 -13.67 9.60
C ILE A 36 -12.66 -12.30 9.35
N VAL A 37 -13.98 -12.30 9.17
CA VAL A 37 -14.73 -11.05 9.01
C VAL A 37 -15.50 -10.76 10.30
N VAL A 38 -15.18 -9.64 10.94
CA VAL A 38 -15.91 -9.10 12.09
C VAL A 38 -16.71 -7.91 11.57
N ALA A 39 -18.03 -8.01 11.60
CA ALA A 39 -18.88 -6.97 11.00
C ALA A 39 -19.94 -6.47 11.97
N ALA A 40 -19.99 -5.14 12.11
CA ALA A 40 -21.10 -4.43 12.72
C ALA A 40 -21.58 -3.36 11.72
N THR A 41 -22.67 -3.68 10.99
CA THR A 41 -23.22 -2.80 9.98
C THR A 41 -23.93 -1.59 10.59
N ALA A 42 -24.22 -0.57 9.77
CA ALA A 42 -24.93 0.63 10.20
C ALA A 42 -26.37 0.34 10.71
N ALA A 43 -26.93 -0.80 10.37
CA ALA A 43 -28.25 -1.23 10.86
C ALA A 43 -28.21 -1.85 12.27
N MET A 44 -27.01 -2.18 12.77
CA MET A 44 -26.84 -2.76 14.11
C MET A 44 -26.82 -1.70 15.20
N PRO A 45 -27.18 -2.05 16.45
CA PRO A 45 -27.13 -1.11 17.58
C PRO A 45 -25.76 -0.44 17.75
N PRO A 46 -25.67 0.84 18.12
CA PRO A 46 -24.42 1.57 18.29
C PRO A 46 -23.42 0.86 19.23
N GLY A 47 -23.91 0.21 20.29
CA GLY A 47 -23.05 -0.56 21.20
C GLY A 47 -22.32 -1.71 20.53
N GLN A 48 -22.97 -2.40 19.57
CA GLN A 48 -22.30 -3.46 18.80
C GLN A 48 -21.27 -2.91 17.86
N GLN A 49 -21.56 -1.80 17.19
CA GLN A 49 -20.62 -1.10 16.31
C GLN A 49 -19.40 -0.60 17.10
N TYR A 50 -19.62 -0.09 18.33
CA TYR A 50 -18.56 0.31 19.25
C TYR A 50 -17.64 -0.85 19.66
N LEU A 51 -18.22 -2.04 19.92
CA LEU A 51 -17.48 -3.23 20.38
C LEU A 51 -16.76 -3.98 19.26
N ALA A 52 -17.15 -3.80 18.00
CA ALA A 52 -16.60 -4.55 16.88
C ALA A 52 -15.06 -4.49 16.77
N PRO A 53 -14.39 -3.33 16.84
CA PRO A 53 -12.93 -3.29 16.75
C PRO A 53 -12.24 -3.95 17.95
N TYR A 54 -12.82 -3.88 19.16
CA TYR A 54 -12.28 -4.58 20.33
C TYR A 54 -12.35 -6.10 20.15
N SER A 55 -13.47 -6.58 19.60
CA SER A 55 -13.64 -8.01 19.27
C SER A 55 -12.61 -8.47 18.25
N ALA A 56 -12.38 -7.67 17.20
CA ALA A 56 -11.37 -7.96 16.18
C ALA A 56 -9.95 -8.01 16.79
N CYS A 57 -9.61 -7.06 17.67
CA CYS A 57 -8.35 -7.08 18.41
C CYS A 57 -8.18 -8.34 19.24
N SER A 58 -9.20 -8.73 20.03
CA SER A 58 -9.13 -9.90 20.93
C SER A 58 -9.00 -11.21 20.15
N ILE A 59 -9.67 -11.32 18.99
CA ILE A 59 -9.48 -12.44 18.07
C ILE A 59 -8.04 -12.47 17.56
N GLY A 60 -7.52 -11.32 17.12
CA GLY A 60 -6.14 -11.20 16.65
C GLY A 60 -5.11 -11.58 17.70
N GLU A 61 -5.27 -11.10 18.93
CA GLU A 61 -4.40 -11.45 20.08
C GLU A 61 -4.39 -12.94 20.38
N HIS A 62 -5.54 -13.61 20.26
CA HIS A 62 -5.61 -15.06 20.45
C HIS A 62 -4.65 -15.80 19.51
N PHE A 63 -4.61 -15.43 18.24
CA PHE A 63 -3.71 -16.05 17.27
C PHE A 63 -2.26 -15.59 17.43
N MET A 64 -2.04 -14.31 17.72
CA MET A 64 -0.70 -13.75 17.99
C MET A 64 -0.06 -14.46 19.19
N ASN A 65 -0.81 -14.67 20.29
CA ASN A 65 -0.32 -15.35 21.48
C ASN A 65 0.00 -16.85 21.25
N LYS A 66 -0.51 -17.43 20.16
CA LYS A 66 -0.17 -18.80 19.71
C LYS A 66 1.00 -18.83 18.71
N GLY A 67 1.71 -17.74 18.52
CA GLY A 67 2.82 -17.64 17.59
C GLY A 67 2.41 -17.34 16.13
N GLY A 68 1.13 -17.04 15.89
CA GLY A 68 0.63 -16.66 14.56
C GLY A 68 0.94 -15.21 14.19
N HIS A 69 0.93 -14.94 12.89
CA HIS A 69 1.04 -13.59 12.37
C HIS A 69 -0.34 -13.11 11.89
N VAL A 70 -0.79 -11.97 12.37
CA VAL A 70 -2.14 -11.45 12.12
C VAL A 70 -2.09 -10.06 11.49
N LEU A 71 -2.91 -9.84 10.47
CA LEU A 71 -3.16 -8.53 9.87
C LEU A 71 -4.61 -8.14 10.11
N VAL A 72 -4.87 -7.01 10.77
CA VAL A 72 -6.22 -6.51 11.04
C VAL A 72 -6.46 -5.21 10.28
N GLY A 73 -7.46 -5.19 9.41
CA GLY A 73 -7.96 -3.99 8.76
C GLY A 73 -9.23 -3.49 9.44
N PHE A 74 -9.28 -2.22 9.83
CA PHE A 74 -10.46 -1.59 10.44
C PHE A 74 -11.10 -0.61 9.45
N ASP A 75 -12.29 -0.93 8.97
CA ASP A 75 -13.03 -0.13 7.99
C ASP A 75 -14.37 0.36 8.61
N ASP A 76 -14.43 1.53 9.27
CA ASP A 76 -13.36 2.51 9.52
C ASP A 76 -13.45 3.14 10.91
N PHE A 77 -12.37 3.75 11.33
CA PHE A 77 -12.30 4.46 12.61
C PHE A 77 -13.03 5.82 12.63
N THR A 78 -13.32 6.42 11.49
CA THR A 78 -14.15 7.62 11.43
C THR A 78 -15.55 7.33 11.93
N ARG A 79 -16.14 6.22 11.45
CA ARG A 79 -17.47 5.78 11.91
C ARG A 79 -17.44 5.33 13.36
N HIS A 80 -16.40 4.63 13.78
CA HIS A 80 -16.22 4.29 15.19
C HIS A 80 -16.19 5.53 16.09
N ALA A 81 -15.49 6.60 15.66
CA ALA A 81 -15.46 7.87 16.37
C ALA A 81 -16.85 8.52 16.44
N TRP A 82 -17.62 8.50 15.34
CA TRP A 82 -18.99 9.03 15.33
C TRP A 82 -19.90 8.29 16.30
N ILE A 83 -19.82 6.96 16.32
CA ILE A 83 -20.60 6.13 17.26
C ILE A 83 -20.23 6.44 18.69
N TYR A 84 -18.93 6.58 18.99
CA TYR A 84 -18.50 6.93 20.35
C TYR A 84 -18.97 8.33 20.77
N ARG A 85 -18.95 9.30 19.83
CA ARG A 85 -19.51 10.64 20.05
C ARG A 85 -21.00 10.57 20.36
N GLU A 86 -21.77 9.81 19.56
CA GLU A 86 -23.21 9.60 19.77
C GLU A 86 -23.50 9.01 21.15
N LEU A 87 -22.85 7.90 21.50
CA LEU A 87 -22.99 7.26 22.82
C LEU A 87 -22.64 8.20 23.97
N SER A 88 -21.56 8.99 23.80
CA SER A 88 -21.13 9.95 24.82
C SER A 88 -22.13 11.09 25.03
N LEU A 89 -22.73 11.59 23.93
CA LEU A 89 -23.76 12.63 23.99
C LEU A 89 -25.05 12.07 24.61
N LEU A 90 -25.45 10.87 24.30
CA LEU A 90 -26.61 10.21 24.94
C LEU A 90 -26.40 9.96 26.41
N LEU A 91 -25.16 9.81 26.87
CA LEU A 91 -24.78 9.70 28.28
C LEU A 91 -24.54 11.09 28.93
N GLU A 92 -24.93 12.18 28.26
CA GLU A 92 -24.76 13.56 28.72
C GLU A 92 -23.32 13.96 29.13
N ARG A 93 -22.32 13.30 28.52
CA ARG A 93 -20.91 13.64 28.72
C ARG A 93 -20.59 14.97 28.03
N SER A 94 -19.81 15.81 28.72
CA SER A 94 -19.42 17.12 28.18
C SER A 94 -18.66 16.99 26.85
N PRO A 95 -19.13 17.61 25.76
CA PRO A 95 -18.47 17.56 24.47
C PRO A 95 -17.21 18.43 24.46
N GLY A 96 -16.18 17.96 23.78
CA GLY A 96 -14.96 18.69 23.45
C GLY A 96 -14.94 19.18 21.99
N ARG A 97 -13.76 19.19 21.38
CA ARG A 97 -13.57 19.62 19.98
C ARG A 97 -14.44 18.78 19.03
N GLU A 98 -15.13 19.45 18.11
CA GLU A 98 -16.06 18.83 17.13
C GLU A 98 -17.13 17.93 17.79
N ALA A 99 -17.51 18.29 19.03
CA ALA A 99 -18.43 17.53 19.87
C ALA A 99 -17.96 16.09 20.22
N TYR A 100 -16.72 15.74 19.97
CA TYR A 100 -16.16 14.49 20.48
C TYR A 100 -15.89 14.59 21.99
N PRO A 101 -16.01 13.47 22.73
CA PRO A 101 -15.60 13.44 24.12
C PRO A 101 -14.07 13.62 24.23
N GLY A 102 -13.60 14.21 25.34
CA GLY A 102 -12.19 14.56 25.53
C GLY A 102 -11.23 13.35 25.52
N ASP A 103 -11.75 12.15 25.73
CA ASP A 103 -11.00 10.89 25.75
C ASP A 103 -10.98 10.14 24.42
N ILE A 104 -11.45 10.73 23.31
CA ILE A 104 -11.47 10.07 21.98
C ILE A 104 -10.07 9.65 21.54
N PHE A 105 -9.05 10.45 21.84
CA PHE A 105 -7.66 10.09 21.54
C PHE A 105 -7.26 8.82 22.29
N TYR A 106 -7.53 8.78 23.60
CA TYR A 106 -7.22 7.61 24.43
C TYR A 106 -7.96 6.36 23.98
N LEU A 107 -9.22 6.50 23.57
CA LEU A 107 -10.02 5.39 23.03
C LEU A 107 -9.34 4.69 21.86
N HIS A 108 -8.83 5.45 20.91
CA HIS A 108 -8.18 4.89 19.73
C HIS A 108 -6.76 4.42 20.01
N SER A 109 -5.97 5.17 20.83
CA SER A 109 -4.60 4.78 21.14
C SER A 109 -4.54 3.45 21.89
N GLN A 110 -5.39 3.22 22.89
CA GLN A 110 -5.42 1.93 23.61
C GLN A 110 -5.76 0.73 22.71
N MET A 111 -6.49 0.93 21.60
CA MET A 111 -6.72 -0.12 20.62
C MET A 111 -5.51 -0.33 19.70
N ILE A 112 -4.97 0.76 19.18
CA ILE A 112 -3.86 0.70 18.21
C ILE A 112 -2.59 0.16 18.86
N GLU A 113 -2.33 0.50 20.11
CA GLU A 113 -1.19 0.00 20.90
C GLU A 113 -1.22 -1.51 21.19
N ARG A 114 -2.34 -2.19 20.90
CA ARG A 114 -2.42 -3.66 20.98
C ARG A 114 -1.69 -4.37 19.82
N ALA A 115 -1.37 -3.65 18.73
CA ALA A 115 -0.51 -4.15 17.67
C ALA A 115 0.91 -4.34 18.19
N ALA A 116 1.47 -5.54 18.04
CA ALA A 116 2.78 -5.87 18.60
C ALA A 116 3.48 -6.97 17.80
N TYR A 117 4.79 -7.07 17.98
CA TYR A 117 5.58 -8.27 17.68
C TYR A 117 6.12 -8.81 19.00
N LEU A 118 5.69 -10.00 19.35
CA LEU A 118 6.07 -10.63 20.61
C LEU A 118 7.47 -11.27 20.52
N LEU A 119 8.20 -11.26 21.61
CA LEU A 119 9.47 -11.96 21.71
C LEU A 119 9.28 -13.46 21.48
N GLU A 120 10.30 -14.14 20.96
CA GLU A 120 10.27 -15.59 20.74
C GLU A 120 9.98 -16.37 22.03
N GLU A 121 10.49 -15.90 23.18
CA GLU A 121 10.22 -16.46 24.49
C GLU A 121 8.74 -16.41 24.89
N GLN A 122 7.97 -15.47 24.37
CA GLN A 122 6.54 -15.34 24.63
C GLN A 122 5.72 -16.15 23.63
N SER A 123 5.99 -16.01 22.33
CA SER A 123 5.36 -16.79 21.25
C SER A 123 5.97 -16.50 19.87
N GLY A 124 6.70 -15.40 19.70
CA GLY A 124 7.17 -14.96 18.39
C GLY A 124 6.05 -14.49 17.42
N GLY A 125 4.81 -14.42 17.90
CA GLY A 125 3.68 -13.97 17.09
C GLY A 125 3.65 -12.47 16.84
N SER A 126 2.92 -12.03 15.84
CA SER A 126 2.79 -10.61 15.53
C SER A 126 1.39 -10.20 15.12
N MET A 127 1.05 -8.95 15.37
CA MET A 127 -0.21 -8.35 14.95
C MET A 127 0.03 -6.97 14.36
N THR A 128 -0.38 -6.78 13.11
CA THR A 128 -0.26 -5.51 12.38
C THR A 128 -1.64 -4.93 12.13
N PHE A 129 -1.81 -3.63 12.38
CA PHE A 129 -3.07 -2.93 12.19
C PHE A 129 -3.02 -1.98 10.98
N LEU A 130 -4.10 -1.98 10.22
CA LEU A 130 -4.39 -1.04 9.15
C LEU A 130 -5.70 -0.30 9.47
N PRO A 131 -5.65 0.75 10.31
CA PRO A 131 -6.80 1.58 10.58
C PRO A 131 -7.11 2.47 9.37
N ILE A 132 -8.33 2.38 8.85
CA ILE A 132 -8.82 3.24 7.78
C ILE A 132 -9.52 4.43 8.43
N VAL A 133 -9.27 5.63 7.90
CA VAL A 133 -9.93 6.87 8.30
C VAL A 133 -10.36 7.65 7.07
N GLU A 134 -11.56 8.18 7.07
CA GLU A 134 -12.07 9.04 6.00
C GLU A 134 -11.58 10.47 6.20
N THR A 135 -11.13 11.12 5.11
CA THR A 135 -10.79 12.54 5.09
C THR A 135 -11.88 13.31 4.36
N LEU A 136 -12.30 14.45 4.91
CA LEU A 136 -13.23 15.34 4.23
C LEU A 136 -12.50 16.11 3.13
N GLN A 137 -12.85 15.88 1.86
CA GLN A 137 -12.26 16.55 0.69
C GLN A 137 -10.71 16.46 0.63
N GLY A 138 -10.14 15.38 1.19
CA GLY A 138 -8.69 15.19 1.21
C GLY A 138 -7.95 15.93 2.34
N ASP A 139 -8.68 16.56 3.27
CA ASP A 139 -8.07 17.25 4.42
C ASP A 139 -7.62 16.25 5.49
N VAL A 140 -6.30 16.07 5.60
CA VAL A 140 -5.66 15.23 6.63
C VAL A 140 -5.54 15.94 7.98
N THR A 141 -5.86 17.24 8.06
CA THR A 141 -5.74 18.03 9.29
C THR A 141 -6.97 17.94 10.19
N GLY A 142 -8.01 17.23 9.75
CA GLY A 142 -9.19 16.93 10.55
C GLY A 142 -8.84 16.23 11.87
N TYR A 143 -9.71 16.37 12.88
CA TYR A 143 -9.40 15.94 14.23
C TYR A 143 -9.12 14.44 14.36
N ILE A 144 -9.96 13.58 13.77
CA ILE A 144 -9.77 12.11 13.83
C ILE A 144 -8.59 11.65 12.96
N PRO A 145 -8.43 12.09 11.69
CA PRO A 145 -7.25 11.77 10.90
C PRO A 145 -5.93 12.13 11.59
N THR A 146 -5.83 13.35 12.13
CA THR A 146 -4.62 13.82 12.83
C THR A 146 -4.29 12.95 14.05
N ASN A 147 -5.30 12.57 14.83
CA ASN A 147 -5.11 11.68 15.97
C ASN A 147 -4.56 10.32 15.54
N LEU A 148 -5.16 9.69 14.52
CA LEU A 148 -4.72 8.38 14.04
C LEU A 148 -3.32 8.41 13.40
N ILE A 149 -2.99 9.45 12.64
CA ILE A 149 -1.63 9.66 12.11
C ILE A 149 -0.60 9.75 13.23
N SER A 150 -0.94 10.40 14.36
CA SER A 150 -0.02 10.55 15.50
C SER A 150 0.24 9.25 16.26
N MET A 151 -0.74 8.35 16.31
CA MET A 151 -0.68 7.06 17.01
C MET A 151 -0.01 5.95 16.21
N THR A 152 -0.02 6.05 14.87
CA THR A 152 0.45 4.99 13.97
C THR A 152 1.90 5.22 13.51
N ASP A 153 2.55 4.16 13.03
CA ASP A 153 3.93 4.21 12.51
C ASP A 153 4.05 4.80 11.10
N GLY A 154 2.99 5.38 10.61
CA GLY A 154 2.92 6.02 9.31
C GLY A 154 1.52 6.03 8.72
N GLN A 155 1.39 6.63 7.55
CA GLN A 155 0.12 6.68 6.82
C GLN A 155 0.32 6.42 5.34
N VAL A 156 -0.68 5.78 4.73
CA VAL A 156 -0.85 5.68 3.29
C VAL A 156 -1.99 6.62 2.90
N TYR A 157 -1.67 7.71 2.19
CA TYR A 157 -2.65 8.68 1.74
C TYR A 157 -3.18 8.34 0.35
N LEU A 158 -4.50 8.14 0.24
CA LEU A 158 -5.20 7.89 -1.02
C LEU A 158 -5.79 9.20 -1.55
N SER A 159 -5.33 9.62 -2.72
CA SER A 159 -5.72 10.89 -3.34
C SER A 159 -6.84 10.70 -4.35
N THR A 160 -7.95 11.43 -4.16
CA THR A 160 -9.06 11.47 -5.11
C THR A 160 -8.63 12.03 -6.48
N ALA A 161 -7.73 13.01 -6.48
CA ALA A 161 -7.19 13.60 -7.71
C ALA A 161 -6.41 12.55 -8.53
N LEU A 162 -5.49 11.81 -7.89
CA LEU A 162 -4.76 10.72 -8.53
C LEU A 162 -5.69 9.61 -9.05
N PHE A 163 -6.73 9.30 -8.29
CA PHE A 163 -7.73 8.31 -8.71
C PHE A 163 -8.45 8.77 -9.99
N SER A 164 -8.86 10.04 -10.05
CA SER A 164 -9.52 10.62 -11.23
C SER A 164 -8.59 10.70 -12.44
N GLU A 165 -7.28 10.88 -12.23
CA GLU A 165 -6.24 10.80 -13.27
C GLU A 165 -5.98 9.36 -13.76
N GLY A 166 -6.65 8.35 -13.19
CA GLY A 166 -6.44 6.93 -13.53
C GLY A 166 -5.16 6.34 -12.94
N PHE A 167 -4.53 7.02 -11.98
CA PHE A 167 -3.39 6.50 -11.24
C PHE A 167 -3.88 5.52 -10.17
N LYS A 168 -3.54 4.24 -10.31
CA LYS A 168 -3.98 3.17 -9.40
C LYS A 168 -2.80 2.29 -8.97
N PRO A 169 -2.69 1.94 -7.66
CA PRO A 169 -3.46 2.52 -6.55
C PRO A 169 -3.20 4.03 -6.41
N ALA A 170 -4.21 4.78 -5.99
CA ALA A 170 -4.16 6.25 -5.93
C ALA A 170 -3.36 6.77 -4.72
N ILE A 171 -2.22 6.17 -4.46
CA ILE A 171 -1.34 6.48 -3.33
C ILE A 171 -0.51 7.71 -3.67
N ASP A 172 -0.65 8.76 -2.88
CA ASP A 172 0.21 9.94 -2.96
C ASP A 172 1.52 9.65 -2.21
N LEU A 173 2.61 9.49 -2.98
CA LEU A 173 3.94 9.19 -2.42
C LEU A 173 4.58 10.39 -1.68
N GLY A 174 4.07 11.60 -1.87
CA GLY A 174 4.51 12.79 -1.16
C GLY A 174 3.94 12.86 0.26
N LEU A 175 2.63 12.58 0.39
CA LEU A 175 1.88 12.63 1.65
C LEU A 175 1.91 11.32 2.43
N SER A 176 2.27 10.21 1.79
CA SER A 176 2.43 8.91 2.45
C SER A 176 3.79 8.81 3.12
N ILE A 177 3.80 8.49 4.41
CA ILE A 177 5.00 8.44 5.23
C ILE A 177 5.03 7.15 6.03
N SER A 178 6.20 6.54 6.17
CA SER A 178 6.46 5.45 7.12
C SER A 178 7.54 5.89 8.11
N ARG A 179 7.24 5.83 9.42
CA ARG A 179 8.21 6.11 10.50
C ARG A 179 9.24 4.99 10.67
N ILE A 180 8.85 3.75 10.36
CA ILE A 180 9.76 2.59 10.34
C ILE A 180 10.69 2.69 9.12
N GLY A 181 10.15 3.16 8.00
CA GLY A 181 10.88 3.44 6.77
C GLY A 181 11.61 2.21 6.22
N SER A 182 12.85 2.43 5.80
CA SER A 182 13.65 1.40 5.12
C SER A 182 14.19 0.28 6.01
N LYS A 183 13.90 0.28 7.33
CA LYS A 183 14.41 -0.75 8.26
C LYS A 183 13.85 -2.14 7.96
N VAL A 184 12.61 -2.22 7.45
CA VAL A 184 11.92 -3.49 7.15
C VAL A 184 11.89 -3.82 5.65
N GLN A 185 12.41 -2.93 4.80
CA GLN A 185 12.49 -3.18 3.36
C GLN A 185 13.59 -4.19 3.03
N TRP A 186 13.37 -4.99 2.00
CA TRP A 186 14.47 -5.76 1.43
C TRP A 186 15.61 -4.83 1.02
N PRO A 187 16.88 -5.14 1.34
CA PRO A 187 18.00 -4.31 0.93
C PRO A 187 18.02 -4.00 -0.57
N ALA A 188 17.61 -4.95 -1.42
CA ALA A 188 17.49 -4.75 -2.87
C ALA A 188 16.46 -3.67 -3.22
N ILE A 189 15.27 -3.68 -2.58
CA ILE A 189 14.25 -2.65 -2.80
C ILE A 189 14.73 -1.31 -2.26
N LYS A 190 15.34 -1.28 -1.08
CA LYS A 190 15.88 -0.04 -0.49
C LYS A 190 16.91 0.63 -1.41
N GLU A 191 17.82 -0.17 -2.01
CA GLU A 191 18.84 0.33 -2.93
C GLU A 191 18.24 0.96 -4.21
N LEU A 192 17.12 0.41 -4.70
CA LEU A 192 16.52 0.80 -5.99
C LEU A 192 15.40 1.83 -5.86
N SER A 193 14.57 1.75 -4.83
CA SER A 193 13.32 2.55 -4.73
C SER A 193 13.53 4.01 -4.39
N GLY A 194 14.64 4.37 -3.72
CA GLY A 194 14.90 5.74 -3.32
C GLY A 194 14.99 6.71 -4.51
N MET A 195 15.66 6.28 -5.57
CA MET A 195 15.78 7.06 -6.81
C MET A 195 14.43 7.18 -7.52
N LEU A 196 13.64 6.11 -7.59
CA LEU A 196 12.31 6.12 -8.19
C LEU A 196 11.36 7.13 -7.53
N ARG A 197 11.33 7.13 -6.19
CA ARG A 197 10.51 8.07 -5.44
C ARG A 197 10.91 9.52 -5.73
N LEU A 198 12.22 9.81 -5.74
CA LEU A 198 12.73 11.15 -6.01
C LEU A 198 12.36 11.60 -7.43
N GLU A 199 12.59 10.78 -8.44
CA GLU A 199 12.23 11.04 -9.83
C GLU A 199 10.72 11.29 -10.00
N TYR A 200 9.88 10.49 -9.33
CA TYR A 200 8.44 10.67 -9.35
C TYR A 200 8.01 12.01 -8.73
N LEU A 201 8.55 12.39 -7.57
CA LEU A 201 8.20 13.64 -6.91
C LEU A 201 8.65 14.85 -7.74
N GLN A 202 9.88 14.82 -8.29
CA GLN A 202 10.37 15.87 -9.19
C GLN A 202 9.51 16.00 -10.45
N TYR A 203 9.10 14.87 -11.02
CA TYR A 203 8.18 14.85 -12.16
C TYR A 203 6.84 15.52 -11.82
N ARG A 204 6.23 15.18 -10.67
CA ARG A 204 4.93 15.77 -10.27
C ARG A 204 5.01 17.28 -10.06
N GLU A 205 6.12 17.79 -9.55
CA GLU A 205 6.37 19.23 -9.44
C GLU A 205 6.52 19.88 -10.81
N LEU A 206 7.32 19.27 -11.66
CA LEU A 206 7.57 19.76 -13.03
C LEU A 206 6.28 19.76 -13.87
N GLU A 207 5.45 18.72 -13.75
CA GLU A 207 4.16 18.62 -14.42
C GLU A 207 3.21 19.75 -14.02
N LYS A 208 3.15 20.08 -12.72
CA LYS A 208 2.36 21.22 -12.22
C LYS A 208 2.85 22.54 -12.81
N LEU A 209 4.16 22.75 -12.85
CA LEU A 209 4.76 23.98 -13.41
C LEU A 209 4.55 24.06 -14.92
N ALA A 210 4.68 22.97 -15.66
CA ALA A 210 4.48 22.92 -17.11
C ALA A 210 3.03 23.20 -17.52
N ARG A 211 2.05 22.86 -16.70
CA ARG A 211 0.62 23.21 -16.92
C ARG A 211 0.36 24.71 -16.78
N VAL A 212 1.15 25.42 -15.98
CA VAL A 212 0.97 26.85 -15.71
C VAL A 212 1.79 27.74 -16.66
N LYS A 213 2.97 27.27 -17.08
CA LYS A 213 3.86 28.00 -17.99
C LYS A 213 4.10 27.12 -19.22
N SER A 214 3.83 27.68 -20.42
CA SER A 214 4.21 27.04 -21.70
C SER A 214 5.74 27.00 -21.85
N ALA A 215 6.45 26.58 -20.85
CA ALA A 215 7.91 26.51 -20.84
C ALA A 215 8.33 25.15 -21.41
N GLY A 216 8.50 25.05 -22.71
CA GLY A 216 9.04 23.91 -23.41
C GLY A 216 10.51 24.13 -23.76
N GLY A 217 11.38 23.32 -23.19
CA GLY A 217 12.75 23.10 -23.65
C GLY A 217 12.95 21.60 -23.74
N GLU A 218 13.81 21.16 -24.65
CA GLU A 218 14.08 19.72 -24.90
C GLU A 218 14.42 18.96 -23.62
N GLU A 219 15.16 19.56 -22.71
CA GLU A 219 15.52 19.00 -21.40
C GLU A 219 14.29 18.79 -20.49
N ILE A 220 13.35 19.73 -20.51
CA ILE A 220 12.10 19.62 -19.72
C ILE A 220 11.23 18.50 -20.29
N GLU A 221 11.10 18.41 -21.61
CA GLU A 221 10.34 17.33 -22.24
C GLU A 221 10.94 15.96 -21.95
N LYS A 222 12.26 15.83 -21.98
CA LYS A 222 12.97 14.59 -21.60
C LYS A 222 12.67 14.19 -20.16
N ARG A 223 12.71 15.12 -19.22
CA ARG A 223 12.36 14.86 -17.81
C ARG A 223 10.88 14.48 -17.65
N LEU A 224 9.98 15.17 -18.35
CA LEU A 224 8.55 14.82 -18.32
C LEU A 224 8.31 13.41 -18.90
N ARG A 225 9.00 13.05 -19.99
CA ARG A 225 8.90 11.69 -20.56
C ARG A 225 9.37 10.65 -19.57
N LYS A 226 10.55 10.83 -18.97
CA LYS A 226 11.08 9.92 -17.94
C LYS A 226 10.12 9.80 -16.75
N GLY A 227 9.56 10.90 -16.27
CA GLY A 227 8.59 10.91 -15.19
C GLY A 227 7.28 10.18 -15.51
N ARG A 228 6.78 10.27 -16.75
CA ARG A 228 5.62 9.48 -17.20
C ARG A 228 5.92 7.99 -17.17
N ILE A 229 7.12 7.57 -17.57
CA ILE A 229 7.56 6.18 -17.49
C ILE A 229 7.59 5.71 -16.03
N VAL A 230 8.24 6.47 -15.13
CA VAL A 230 8.26 6.15 -13.69
C VAL A 230 6.84 6.00 -13.15
N THR A 231 5.95 6.91 -13.51
CA THR A 231 4.54 6.88 -13.11
C THR A 231 3.87 5.58 -13.55
N GLU A 232 4.14 5.10 -14.77
CA GLU A 232 3.58 3.85 -15.27
C GLU A 232 4.19 2.62 -14.58
N LEU A 233 5.48 2.65 -14.25
CA LEU A 233 6.15 1.55 -13.55
C LEU A 233 5.57 1.28 -12.17
N ILE A 234 5.21 2.32 -11.43
CA ILE A 234 4.68 2.21 -10.06
C ILE A 234 3.17 1.93 -9.99
N LYS A 235 2.41 2.11 -11.08
CA LYS A 235 1.00 1.71 -11.12
C LYS A 235 0.86 0.20 -10.95
N GLN A 236 -0.21 -0.24 -10.32
CA GLN A 236 -0.57 -1.65 -10.20
C GLN A 236 -2.05 -1.84 -10.50
N ASP A 237 -2.39 -2.93 -11.15
CA ASP A 237 -3.78 -3.29 -11.38
C ASP A 237 -4.46 -3.69 -10.07
N LYS A 238 -5.77 -3.45 -10.01
CA LYS A 238 -6.58 -3.84 -8.86
C LYS A 238 -6.48 -5.35 -8.64
N ASN A 239 -6.23 -5.77 -7.40
CA ASN A 239 -6.13 -7.17 -6.97
C ASN A 239 -5.01 -7.98 -7.66
N ARG A 240 -4.02 -7.31 -8.26
CA ARG A 240 -2.83 -7.93 -8.86
C ARG A 240 -1.55 -7.32 -8.27
N PRO A 241 -1.20 -7.67 -7.02
CA PRO A 241 0.04 -7.20 -6.42
C PRO A 241 1.25 -7.75 -7.18
N VAL A 242 2.20 -6.87 -7.50
CA VAL A 242 3.45 -7.28 -8.16
C VAL A 242 4.41 -7.83 -7.09
N PRO A 243 4.92 -9.07 -7.24
CA PRO A 243 5.91 -9.64 -6.34
C PRO A 243 7.17 -8.78 -6.20
N LEU A 244 7.78 -8.76 -5.01
CA LEU A 244 8.94 -7.90 -4.74
C LEU A 244 10.14 -8.24 -5.63
N GLU A 245 10.38 -9.50 -5.92
CA GLU A 245 11.44 -9.95 -6.83
C GLU A 245 11.26 -9.43 -8.26
N GLU A 246 10.03 -9.34 -8.73
CA GLU A 246 9.72 -8.75 -10.05
C GLU A 246 9.91 -7.23 -10.03
N GLN A 247 9.52 -6.57 -8.92
CA GLN A 247 9.78 -5.15 -8.73
C GLN A 247 11.29 -4.85 -8.73
N VAL A 248 12.11 -5.68 -8.09
CA VAL A 248 13.58 -5.55 -8.10
C VAL A 248 14.10 -5.56 -9.52
N VAL A 249 13.68 -6.51 -10.36
CA VAL A 249 14.10 -6.58 -11.77
C VAL A 249 13.67 -5.32 -12.51
N LEU A 250 12.40 -4.93 -12.41
CA LEU A 250 11.85 -3.76 -13.08
C LEU A 250 12.61 -2.46 -12.71
N PHE A 251 12.86 -2.27 -11.41
CA PHE A 251 13.55 -1.09 -10.90
C PHE A 251 15.05 -1.11 -11.24
N TYR A 252 15.65 -2.29 -11.40
CA TYR A 252 17.00 -2.41 -11.88
C TYR A 252 17.14 -1.96 -13.34
N PHE A 253 16.24 -2.39 -14.22
CA PHE A 253 16.17 -1.89 -15.61
C PHE A 253 16.02 -0.38 -15.69
N PHE A 254 15.17 0.19 -14.84
CA PHE A 254 14.98 1.63 -14.77
C PHE A 254 16.26 2.33 -14.31
N ARG A 255 16.90 1.85 -13.23
CA ARG A 255 18.14 2.41 -12.69
C ARG A 255 19.27 2.42 -13.72
N GLN A 256 19.34 1.41 -14.58
CA GLN A 256 20.32 1.31 -15.66
C GLN A 256 19.95 2.15 -16.90
N GLY A 257 18.91 2.99 -16.81
CA GLY A 257 18.47 3.88 -17.90
C GLY A 257 17.93 3.16 -19.14
N LYS A 258 17.65 1.84 -19.05
CA LYS A 258 17.21 1.04 -20.19
C LYS A 258 15.76 1.32 -20.59
N LEU A 259 15.00 1.94 -19.71
CA LEU A 259 13.61 2.31 -19.98
C LEU A 259 13.45 3.76 -20.47
N ASP A 260 14.48 4.59 -20.36
CA ASP A 260 14.44 6.01 -20.75
C ASP A 260 14.10 6.25 -22.24
N PRO A 261 14.55 5.41 -23.19
CA PRO A 261 14.20 5.58 -24.61
C PRO A 261 12.77 5.21 -24.97
N LEU A 262 12.09 4.40 -24.10
CA LEU A 262 10.78 3.85 -24.40
C LEU A 262 9.68 4.90 -24.48
N SER A 263 8.71 4.68 -25.34
CA SER A 263 7.41 5.33 -25.26
C SER A 263 6.61 4.82 -24.05
N LEU A 264 5.55 5.53 -23.67
CA LEU A 264 4.70 5.11 -22.56
C LEU A 264 4.05 3.72 -22.82
N GLU A 265 3.60 3.47 -24.03
CA GLU A 265 2.98 2.20 -24.42
C GLU A 265 3.99 1.04 -24.41
N GLU A 266 5.22 1.28 -24.87
CA GLU A 266 6.30 0.29 -24.81
C GLU A 266 6.68 -0.02 -23.36
N ALA A 267 6.79 0.99 -22.48
CA ALA A 267 7.07 0.80 -21.06
C ALA A 267 5.96 -0.02 -20.37
N LYS A 268 4.70 0.25 -20.69
CA LYS A 268 3.55 -0.51 -20.19
C LYS A 268 3.58 -1.96 -20.64
N LYS A 269 3.84 -2.21 -21.93
CA LYS A 269 3.97 -3.55 -22.49
C LYS A 269 5.17 -4.31 -21.92
N PHE A 270 6.31 -3.64 -21.78
CA PHE A 270 7.50 -4.19 -21.13
C PHE A 270 7.18 -4.65 -19.71
N LYS A 271 6.60 -3.81 -18.89
CA LYS A 271 6.19 -4.12 -17.52
C LYS A 271 5.24 -5.32 -17.47
N ALA A 272 4.21 -5.34 -18.32
CA ALA A 272 3.21 -6.41 -18.33
C ALA A 272 3.79 -7.80 -18.69
N THR A 273 4.86 -7.84 -19.50
CA THR A 273 5.45 -9.08 -19.99
C THR A 273 6.78 -9.45 -19.30
N LEU A 274 7.30 -8.57 -18.43
CA LEU A 274 8.63 -8.74 -17.83
C LEU A 274 8.75 -10.04 -17.05
N ALA A 275 7.82 -10.32 -16.15
CA ALA A 275 7.86 -11.51 -15.29
C ALA A 275 7.90 -12.80 -16.10
N GLU A 276 7.05 -12.93 -17.12
CA GLU A 276 7.00 -14.09 -18.02
C GLU A 276 8.32 -14.26 -18.79
N ARG A 277 8.85 -13.14 -19.32
CA ARG A 277 10.14 -13.15 -20.06
C ARG A 277 11.30 -13.55 -19.16
N VAL A 278 11.34 -13.03 -17.92
CA VAL A 278 12.39 -13.39 -16.94
C VAL A 278 12.31 -14.86 -16.57
N LEU A 279 11.12 -15.40 -16.32
CA LEU A 279 10.92 -16.82 -16.02
C LEU A 279 11.38 -17.73 -17.17
N LYS A 280 11.19 -17.28 -18.41
CA LYS A 280 11.63 -18.05 -19.60
C LYS A 280 13.14 -18.05 -19.78
N GLU A 281 13.81 -16.92 -19.56
CA GLU A 281 15.24 -16.77 -19.85
C GLU A 281 16.13 -17.09 -18.66
N LYS A 282 15.66 -16.79 -17.44
CA LYS A 282 16.41 -16.89 -16.18
C LYS A 282 15.48 -17.32 -15.03
N PRO A 283 14.97 -18.56 -15.05
CA PRO A 283 13.98 -19.03 -14.07
C PRO A 283 14.48 -18.94 -12.61
N ASP A 284 15.78 -19.17 -12.39
CA ASP A 284 16.36 -19.16 -11.05
C ASP A 284 16.63 -17.75 -10.50
N LEU A 285 16.62 -16.72 -11.35
CA LEU A 285 16.94 -15.35 -10.92
C LEU A 285 15.91 -14.79 -9.92
N LEU A 286 14.61 -14.92 -10.21
CA LEU A 286 13.56 -14.46 -9.31
C LEU A 286 13.60 -15.21 -7.97
N LYS A 287 13.90 -16.49 -8.00
CA LYS A 287 14.07 -17.31 -6.80
C LYS A 287 15.27 -16.83 -5.97
N ALA A 288 16.42 -16.60 -6.60
CA ALA A 288 17.62 -16.08 -5.95
C ALA A 288 17.38 -14.71 -5.30
N ILE A 289 16.68 -13.80 -5.99
CA ILE A 289 16.32 -12.48 -5.44
C ILE A 289 15.39 -12.63 -4.23
N ARG A 290 14.41 -13.53 -4.28
CA ARG A 290 13.46 -13.79 -3.18
C ARG A 290 14.15 -14.35 -1.94
N GLU A 291 15.11 -15.27 -2.11
CA GLU A 291 15.86 -15.91 -1.04
C GLU A 291 16.90 -14.95 -0.42
N LYS A 292 17.69 -14.27 -1.24
CA LYS A 292 18.77 -13.40 -0.78
C LYS A 292 18.26 -12.02 -0.30
N LYS A 293 17.18 -11.51 -0.89
CA LYS A 293 16.57 -10.20 -0.58
C LYS A 293 17.52 -8.99 -0.77
N THR A 294 18.71 -9.22 -1.31
CA THR A 294 19.76 -8.23 -1.53
C THR A 294 20.38 -8.39 -2.91
N LEU A 295 20.93 -7.31 -3.46
CA LEU A 295 21.64 -7.31 -4.75
C LEU A 295 23.10 -7.72 -4.51
N THR A 296 23.34 -9.04 -4.40
CA THR A 296 24.71 -9.57 -4.37
C THR A 296 25.42 -9.34 -5.71
N PRO A 297 26.77 -9.39 -5.77
CA PRO A 297 27.50 -9.27 -7.02
C PRO A 297 27.00 -10.25 -8.11
N GLU A 298 26.73 -11.50 -7.71
CA GLU A 298 26.24 -12.55 -8.63
C GLU A 298 24.85 -12.19 -9.18
N ILE A 299 23.95 -11.68 -8.33
CA ILE A 299 22.61 -11.25 -8.77
C ILE A 299 22.72 -10.04 -9.71
N LYS A 300 23.62 -9.09 -9.43
CA LYS A 300 23.86 -7.94 -10.32
C LYS A 300 24.38 -8.39 -11.69
N GLU A 301 25.33 -9.33 -11.74
CA GLU A 301 25.83 -9.89 -12.99
C GLU A 301 24.72 -10.60 -13.78
N GLU A 302 23.86 -11.36 -13.11
CA GLU A 302 22.72 -12.01 -13.78
C GLU A 302 21.67 -11.01 -14.27
N LEU A 303 21.44 -9.92 -13.56
CA LEU A 303 20.58 -8.81 -13.99
C LEU A 303 21.20 -8.08 -15.21
N ASP A 304 22.51 -7.86 -15.23
CA ASP A 304 23.21 -7.23 -16.35
C ASP A 304 23.17 -8.13 -17.59
N ARG A 305 23.34 -9.45 -17.44
CA ARG A 305 23.13 -10.44 -18.51
C ARG A 305 21.69 -10.43 -19.03
N LEU A 306 20.72 -10.30 -18.12
CA LEU A 306 19.30 -10.21 -18.50
C LEU A 306 19.03 -8.93 -19.31
N ILE A 307 19.65 -7.82 -18.96
CA ILE A 307 19.57 -6.57 -19.74
C ILE A 307 20.14 -6.78 -21.15
N GLN A 308 21.26 -7.46 -21.27
CA GLN A 308 21.85 -7.77 -22.59
C GLN A 308 20.89 -8.63 -23.43
N ILE A 309 20.33 -9.70 -22.85
CA ILE A 309 19.32 -10.54 -23.50
C ILE A 309 18.10 -9.72 -23.94
N ALA A 310 17.63 -8.81 -23.07
CA ALA A 310 16.51 -7.93 -23.37
C ALA A 310 16.80 -7.01 -24.57
N SER A 311 18.01 -6.50 -24.67
CA SER A 311 18.45 -5.67 -25.80
C SER A 311 18.54 -6.48 -27.08
N ASP A 312 19.16 -7.67 -27.04
CA ASP A 312 19.37 -8.54 -28.21
C ASP A 312 18.04 -9.11 -28.76
N LYS A 313 17.09 -9.40 -27.87
CA LYS A 313 15.76 -9.91 -28.22
C LYS A 313 14.72 -8.82 -28.50
N GLY A 314 15.12 -7.55 -28.46
CA GLY A 314 14.23 -6.43 -28.76
C GLY A 314 13.07 -6.26 -27.77
N TRP A 315 13.28 -6.60 -26.46
CA TRP A 315 12.23 -6.37 -25.42
C TRP A 315 11.96 -4.90 -25.20
N LEU A 316 12.98 -4.07 -25.51
CA LEU A 316 13.00 -2.63 -25.33
C LEU A 316 12.63 -1.85 -26.60
N GLN A 317 12.16 -2.53 -27.65
CA GLN A 317 11.73 -1.93 -28.90
C GLN A 317 10.49 -2.66 -29.42
N GLU A 318 9.52 -1.95 -29.98
CA GLU A 318 8.57 -2.59 -30.86
C GLU A 318 9.34 -3.12 -32.10
N LYS A 319 9.23 -4.40 -32.41
CA LYS A 319 9.45 -4.82 -33.78
C LYS A 319 8.38 -4.11 -34.58
N GLY A 320 8.78 -3.04 -35.29
CA GLY A 320 7.92 -2.40 -36.26
C GLY A 320 7.30 -3.50 -37.11
N GLY A 321 5.99 -3.64 -37.03
CA GLY A 321 5.27 -4.49 -37.94
C GLY A 321 5.56 -4.04 -39.35
N ALA A 322 6.18 -4.92 -40.11
CA ALA A 322 6.22 -4.79 -41.55
C ALA A 322 4.81 -4.94 -42.12
#